data_3af318d995ca0687819a237d4f45e717
#
_entry.id   3af318d995ca0687819a237d4f45e717
#
_cell.length_a   1.000
_cell.length_b   1.000
_cell.length_c   1.000
_cell.angle_alpha   90.00
_cell.angle_beta   90.00
_cell.angle_gamma   90.00
#
_symmetry.space_group_name_H-M   'P 1'
#
loop_
_entity.id
_entity.type
_entity.pdbx_description
1 polymer ?
#
loop_
_entity_poly.entity_id
_entity_poly.type
_entity_poly.pdbx_seq_one_letter_code
_entity_poly.pdbx_strand_id
1 'polypeptide(L)'
;MGKPPYVIRPNSPLPEIKGPVRITGLPWARDGQYIAIDGSAYIKDQGVRTCPGALPGQFGTNVRTTTHPGLVLRDTQGVHLSGLEVRNFCIGILVNRASGNVIEDNRIVANKGGAGIMLTGDDGAGNPTATTTNNNKVLRNQLIDNGDGLELTRGAAFNLVADNLFRSTAGNPEPSQGIEILLGNDNSVVRNRFENYSDGLQINWGKRNYLAANTFSGNSIGVSVTGEGNVLDGNLIHGNRIGVALRPEPDTTATRLSANRIWGNSQDIRRCEAGGSCVPDQRTGAIVFGVPAQAHALYVGSRGVGADLPKQDQAIICDAKGEPKPCQPLPNHNQQAPRLMALEGNVLRGEVQGPVSSLLRVEFFGNAQADGTEAEQYLGDVLVNSDEQGQARFAQVLENIGGLRSFTATVTTADGATSELSLPVRR
;
A
#
# COMPACT_ATOMS: atom_id res chain seq x y z
N MET A 1 -3.82 -2.05 44.58
CA MET A 1 -3.45 -2.18 43.16
C MET A 1 -2.50 -1.03 42.83
N GLY A 2 -1.41 -1.31 42.06
CA GLY A 2 -0.47 -0.28 41.63
C GLY A 2 -1.15 0.72 40.68
N LYS A 3 -0.47 1.82 40.38
CA LYS A 3 -0.94 2.79 39.36
C LYS A 3 -0.55 2.30 37.95
N PRO A 4 -1.35 2.52 36.88
CA PRO A 4 -0.94 2.22 35.49
C PRO A 4 0.37 2.94 35.14
N PRO A 5 1.16 2.41 34.14
CA PRO A 5 0.79 1.32 33.22
C PRO A 5 0.88 -0.07 33.87
N TYR A 6 -0.04 -0.96 33.46
CA TYR A 6 0.00 -2.37 33.84
C TYR A 6 0.60 -3.19 32.71
N VAL A 7 1.69 -3.89 32.98
CA VAL A 7 2.39 -4.71 31.98
C VAL A 7 2.33 -6.18 32.36
N ILE A 8 1.66 -6.95 31.52
CA ILE A 8 1.56 -8.41 31.62
C ILE A 8 2.68 -8.99 30.76
N ARG A 9 3.59 -9.74 31.36
CA ARG A 9 4.69 -10.42 30.67
C ARG A 9 4.54 -11.93 30.75
N PRO A 10 3.89 -12.56 29.75
CA PRO A 10 3.77 -14.01 29.73
C PRO A 10 5.15 -14.66 29.56
N ASN A 11 5.39 -15.77 30.26
CA ASN A 11 6.61 -16.58 30.12
C ASN A 11 6.46 -17.67 29.04
N SER A 12 5.30 -17.82 28.46
CA SER A 12 4.93 -18.81 27.45
C SER A 12 3.80 -18.26 26.58
N PRO A 13 3.51 -18.88 25.43
CA PRO A 13 2.37 -18.50 24.61
C PRO A 13 1.05 -18.41 25.40
N LEU A 14 0.28 -17.37 25.11
CA LEU A 14 -1.06 -17.23 25.70
C LEU A 14 -2.04 -18.25 25.07
N PRO A 15 -3.08 -18.66 25.79
CA PRO A 15 -4.12 -19.51 25.24
C PRO A 15 -4.81 -18.87 24.05
N GLU A 16 -5.19 -19.68 23.05
CA GLU A 16 -5.98 -19.21 21.92
C GLU A 16 -7.40 -18.82 22.36
N ILE A 17 -7.92 -17.76 21.77
CA ILE A 17 -9.29 -17.30 21.96
C ILE A 17 -10.18 -18.08 20.99
N LYS A 18 -11.03 -18.95 21.54
CA LYS A 18 -11.86 -19.90 20.77
C LYS A 18 -13.37 -19.62 20.83
N GLY A 19 -13.77 -18.48 21.32
CA GLY A 19 -15.19 -18.11 21.40
C GLY A 19 -15.39 -16.61 21.53
N PRO A 20 -16.64 -16.17 21.41
CA PRO A 20 -16.97 -14.77 21.54
C PRO A 20 -16.55 -14.24 22.92
N VAL A 21 -15.73 -13.20 22.93
CA VAL A 21 -15.28 -12.54 24.15
C VAL A 21 -14.97 -11.07 23.87
N ARG A 22 -15.19 -10.23 24.85
CA ARG A 22 -14.74 -8.85 24.84
C ARG A 22 -13.57 -8.70 25.81
N ILE A 23 -12.44 -8.28 25.28
CA ILE A 23 -11.25 -7.93 26.07
C ILE A 23 -11.02 -6.43 25.91
N THR A 24 -11.19 -5.70 27.01
CA THR A 24 -11.09 -4.24 26.99
C THR A 24 -10.00 -3.81 27.96
N GLY A 25 -9.05 -3.06 27.46
CA GLY A 25 -8.00 -2.40 28.25
C GLY A 25 -8.40 -1.00 28.68
N LEU A 26 -7.45 -0.09 28.69
CA LEU A 26 -7.66 1.33 28.99
C LEU A 26 -7.61 2.16 27.70
N PRO A 27 -8.47 3.18 27.56
CA PRO A 27 -8.42 4.04 26.40
C PRO A 27 -7.03 4.69 26.29
N TRP A 28 -6.44 4.60 25.10
CA TRP A 28 -5.23 5.36 24.77
C TRP A 28 -5.51 6.83 24.83
N ALA A 29 -4.70 7.58 25.46
CA ALA A 29 -4.54 9.00 25.18
C ALA A 29 -4.63 9.99 26.31
N ARG A 30 -4.96 9.68 27.51
CA ARG A 30 -5.13 10.81 28.41
C ARG A 30 -4.06 10.98 29.49
N ASP A 31 -3.42 9.94 30.00
CA ASP A 31 -2.51 10.14 31.14
C ASP A 31 -1.33 9.14 31.20
N GLY A 32 -0.91 8.58 30.06
CA GLY A 32 0.12 7.53 30.05
C GLY A 32 -0.32 6.21 30.72
N GLN A 33 -1.61 6.05 30.91
CA GLN A 33 -2.19 4.85 31.49
C GLN A 33 -2.55 3.87 30.38
N TYR A 34 -2.04 2.65 30.45
CA TYR A 34 -2.34 1.59 29.49
C TYR A 34 -2.19 0.21 30.11
N ILE A 35 -2.76 -0.79 29.45
CA ILE A 35 -2.55 -2.20 29.74
C ILE A 35 -1.74 -2.77 28.56
N ALA A 36 -0.53 -3.25 28.84
CA ALA A 36 0.33 -3.88 27.86
C ALA A 36 0.42 -5.38 28.04
N ILE A 37 0.40 -6.09 26.92
CA ILE A 37 0.78 -7.50 26.82
C ILE A 37 2.13 -7.52 26.10
N ASP A 38 3.19 -7.94 26.78
CA ASP A 38 4.57 -7.78 26.37
C ASP A 38 5.27 -9.13 26.27
N GLY A 39 5.60 -9.56 25.04
CA GLY A 39 6.22 -10.85 24.74
C GLY A 39 7.68 -10.97 25.17
N SER A 40 8.33 -9.91 25.64
CA SER A 40 9.77 -9.87 25.93
C SER A 40 10.26 -10.86 26.99
N ALA A 41 9.35 -11.43 27.80
CA ALA A 41 9.71 -12.41 28.79
C ALA A 41 10.10 -13.79 28.21
N TYR A 42 9.47 -14.18 27.06
CA TYR A 42 9.81 -15.45 26.42
C TYR A 42 10.39 -15.29 25.00
N ILE A 43 10.09 -14.18 24.31
CA ILE A 43 10.75 -13.83 23.04
C ILE A 43 12.02 -13.05 23.38
N LYS A 44 13.08 -13.80 23.66
CA LYS A 44 14.41 -13.25 23.96
C LYS A 44 15.10 -12.83 22.66
N ASP A 45 16.31 -12.31 22.77
CA ASP A 45 17.12 -11.87 21.63
C ASP A 45 16.46 -10.79 20.72
N GLN A 46 15.52 -10.03 21.26
CA GLN A 46 14.73 -9.04 20.52
C GLN A 46 14.02 -9.62 19.28
N GLY A 47 13.71 -10.91 19.29
CA GLY A 47 13.04 -11.59 18.20
C GLY A 47 13.93 -12.02 17.04
N VAL A 48 15.22 -11.67 17.04
CA VAL A 48 16.12 -11.88 15.89
C VAL A 48 16.23 -13.34 15.46
N ARG A 49 16.33 -14.30 16.40
CA ARG A 49 16.36 -15.74 16.08
C ARG A 49 15.00 -16.40 16.20
N THR A 50 14.22 -15.91 17.12
CA THR A 50 12.89 -16.46 17.43
C THR A 50 11.85 -16.07 16.39
N CYS A 51 12.00 -14.86 15.80
CA CYS A 51 11.13 -14.34 14.75
C CYS A 51 11.95 -14.19 13.45
N PRO A 52 11.99 -15.22 12.60
CA PRO A 52 12.68 -15.15 11.32
C PRO A 52 12.14 -13.97 10.48
N GLY A 53 13.03 -13.23 9.86
CA GLY A 53 12.70 -12.00 9.10
C GLY A 53 12.86 -10.71 9.89
N ALA A 54 13.13 -10.78 11.20
CA ALA A 54 13.40 -9.61 12.04
C ALA A 54 14.81 -9.00 11.84
N LEU A 55 15.66 -9.62 11.06
CA LEU A 55 17.00 -9.09 10.77
C LEU A 55 16.95 -8.04 9.64
N PRO A 56 17.72 -6.96 9.77
CA PRO A 56 17.85 -5.99 8.69
C PRO A 56 18.27 -6.69 7.38
N GLY A 57 17.55 -6.42 6.30
CA GLY A 57 17.79 -7.00 4.98
C GLY A 57 17.19 -8.40 4.75
N GLN A 58 16.49 -8.99 5.69
CA GLN A 58 15.77 -10.25 5.52
C GLN A 58 14.30 -10.02 5.15
N PHE A 59 14.10 -9.33 4.07
CA PHE A 59 12.76 -8.99 3.57
C PHE A 59 12.12 -10.17 2.85
N GLY A 60 10.80 -10.28 2.97
CA GLY A 60 10.02 -11.32 2.30
C GLY A 60 10.12 -12.70 2.96
N THR A 61 10.67 -12.79 4.17
CA THR A 61 10.61 -14.03 4.92
C THR A 61 9.19 -14.20 5.46
N ASN A 62 8.43 -15.10 4.89
CA ASN A 62 7.10 -15.44 5.39
C ASN A 62 7.17 -15.93 6.82
N VAL A 63 6.73 -15.11 7.76
CA VAL A 63 6.51 -15.57 9.13
C VAL A 63 5.28 -16.45 9.12
N ARG A 64 5.49 -17.73 9.43
CA ARG A 64 4.39 -18.69 9.46
C ARG A 64 3.47 -18.39 10.63
N THR A 65 2.19 -18.68 10.48
CA THR A 65 1.16 -18.49 11.51
C THR A 65 1.45 -19.20 12.83
N THR A 66 2.44 -20.09 12.85
CA THR A 66 2.92 -20.81 14.03
C THR A 66 4.00 -20.08 14.81
N THR A 67 4.50 -18.92 14.35
CA THR A 67 5.64 -18.23 14.97
C THR A 67 5.15 -17.28 16.06
N HIS A 68 5.28 -17.66 17.31
CA HIS A 68 5.11 -16.89 18.55
C HIS A 68 4.20 -15.64 18.49
N PRO A 69 2.89 -15.80 18.22
CA PRO A 69 1.94 -14.70 18.24
C PRO A 69 1.61 -14.29 19.70
N GLY A 70 1.22 -13.02 19.85
CA GLY A 70 0.76 -12.48 21.14
C GLY A 70 -0.65 -12.95 21.47
N LEU A 71 -1.66 -12.39 20.78
CA LEU A 71 -3.04 -12.82 20.91
C LEU A 71 -3.44 -13.63 19.67
N VAL A 72 -4.12 -14.75 19.88
CA VAL A 72 -4.55 -15.65 18.79
C VAL A 72 -6.05 -15.81 18.78
N LEU A 73 -6.68 -15.40 17.71
CA LEU A 73 -8.07 -15.69 17.37
C LEU A 73 -8.04 -16.78 16.30
N ARG A 74 -8.36 -18.01 16.68
CA ARG A 74 -8.33 -19.15 15.75
C ARG A 74 -9.65 -19.87 15.70
N ASP A 75 -10.15 -20.12 14.50
CA ASP A 75 -11.40 -20.84 14.26
C ASP A 75 -12.56 -20.29 15.11
N THR A 76 -12.69 -18.96 15.20
CA THR A 76 -13.62 -18.26 16.09
C THR A 76 -14.31 -17.08 15.43
N GLN A 77 -15.30 -16.53 16.12
CA GLN A 77 -16.02 -15.32 15.71
C GLN A 77 -16.50 -14.51 16.90
N GLY A 78 -16.84 -13.24 16.65
CA GLY A 78 -17.45 -12.38 17.66
C GLY A 78 -16.50 -11.93 18.79
N VAL A 79 -15.20 -11.98 18.54
CA VAL A 79 -14.19 -11.45 19.47
C VAL A 79 -14.08 -9.95 19.30
N HIS A 80 -13.98 -9.23 20.41
CA HIS A 80 -13.76 -7.79 20.42
C HIS A 80 -12.56 -7.44 21.30
N LEU A 81 -11.50 -6.92 20.69
CA LEU A 81 -10.28 -6.47 21.37
C LEU A 81 -10.16 -4.95 21.29
N SER A 82 -10.04 -4.27 22.43
CA SER A 82 -9.91 -2.81 22.46
C SER A 82 -9.07 -2.28 23.62
N GLY A 83 -8.40 -1.13 23.41
CA GLY A 83 -7.68 -0.41 24.45
C GLY A 83 -6.45 -1.13 25.03
N LEU A 84 -5.84 -2.02 24.28
CA LEU A 84 -4.65 -2.78 24.66
C LEU A 84 -3.40 -2.25 23.95
N GLU A 85 -2.25 -2.38 24.61
CA GLU A 85 -0.96 -2.39 23.92
C GLU A 85 -0.50 -3.85 23.78
N VAL A 86 -0.17 -4.28 22.55
CA VAL A 86 0.39 -5.60 22.26
C VAL A 86 1.75 -5.41 21.63
N ARG A 87 2.81 -5.92 22.25
CA ARG A 87 4.18 -5.62 21.82
C ARG A 87 5.18 -6.74 22.01
N ASN A 88 6.29 -6.66 21.26
CA ASN A 88 7.46 -7.54 21.37
C ASN A 88 7.13 -9.02 21.11
N PHE A 89 6.16 -9.30 20.25
CA PHE A 89 5.89 -10.63 19.71
C PHE A 89 6.43 -10.74 18.28
N CYS A 90 6.40 -11.93 17.71
CA CYS A 90 6.66 -12.10 16.27
C CYS A 90 5.47 -11.62 15.44
N ILE A 91 4.27 -11.94 15.89
CA ILE A 91 2.99 -11.40 15.40
C ILE A 91 2.25 -10.86 16.62
N GLY A 92 1.82 -9.60 16.56
CA GLY A 92 1.11 -9.03 17.71
C GLY A 92 -0.24 -9.70 17.93
N ILE A 93 -1.11 -9.66 16.92
CA ILE A 93 -2.45 -10.29 16.94
C ILE A 93 -2.60 -11.16 15.69
N LEU A 94 -2.84 -12.44 15.87
CA LEU A 94 -3.12 -13.39 14.80
C LEU A 94 -4.61 -13.69 14.74
N VAL A 95 -5.23 -13.42 13.59
CA VAL A 95 -6.62 -13.78 13.25
C VAL A 95 -6.56 -14.85 12.16
N ASN A 96 -6.73 -16.11 12.54
CA ASN A 96 -6.55 -17.25 11.64
C ASN A 96 -7.85 -18.05 11.52
N ARG A 97 -8.39 -18.15 10.30
CA ARG A 97 -9.68 -18.78 10.04
C ARG A 97 -10.77 -18.30 11.01
N ALA A 98 -10.81 -16.99 11.23
CA ALA A 98 -11.68 -16.35 12.20
C ALA A 98 -12.36 -15.14 11.57
N SER A 99 -13.65 -14.97 11.78
CA SER A 99 -14.47 -14.01 11.06
C SER A 99 -15.38 -13.19 11.98
N GLY A 100 -15.79 -11.99 11.53
CA GLY A 100 -16.72 -11.16 12.30
C GLY A 100 -16.16 -10.63 13.62
N ASN A 101 -14.84 -10.46 13.71
CA ASN A 101 -14.16 -9.94 14.89
C ASN A 101 -13.90 -8.44 14.78
N VAL A 102 -13.71 -7.76 15.90
CA VAL A 102 -13.40 -6.32 15.98
C VAL A 102 -12.12 -6.11 16.77
N ILE A 103 -11.16 -5.43 16.17
CA ILE A 103 -9.87 -5.04 16.78
C ILE A 103 -9.78 -3.52 16.65
N GLU A 104 -10.01 -2.78 17.73
CA GLU A 104 -10.12 -1.33 17.65
C GLU A 104 -9.47 -0.61 18.83
N ASP A 105 -9.02 0.62 18.55
CA ASP A 105 -8.45 1.50 19.58
C ASP A 105 -7.29 0.88 20.37
N ASN A 106 -6.50 -0.01 19.72
CA ASN A 106 -5.32 -0.64 20.30
C ASN A 106 -4.02 0.04 19.82
N ARG A 107 -2.94 -0.23 20.53
CA ARG A 107 -1.59 0.10 20.12
C ARG A 107 -0.78 -1.19 19.93
N ILE A 108 -0.29 -1.41 18.74
CA ILE A 108 0.41 -2.62 18.32
C ILE A 108 1.84 -2.21 17.95
N VAL A 109 2.83 -2.61 18.75
CA VAL A 109 4.16 -1.98 18.72
C VAL A 109 5.28 -2.99 18.70
N ALA A 110 6.23 -2.79 17.81
CA ALA A 110 7.50 -3.53 17.79
C ALA A 110 7.32 -5.07 17.77
N ASN A 111 6.31 -5.54 17.04
CA ASN A 111 6.17 -6.97 16.75
C ASN A 111 7.00 -7.27 15.51
N LYS A 112 8.05 -8.05 15.66
CA LYS A 112 9.13 -8.19 14.69
C LYS A 112 9.13 -9.55 14.02
N GLY A 113 9.37 -9.57 12.72
CA GLY A 113 9.48 -10.78 11.94
C GLY A 113 8.17 -11.32 11.40
N GLY A 114 7.15 -10.50 11.38
CA GLY A 114 5.84 -10.73 10.79
C GLY A 114 5.04 -9.46 10.88
N ALA A 115 3.79 -9.57 11.19
CA ALA A 115 2.89 -8.43 11.23
C ALA A 115 2.55 -7.97 12.65
N GLY A 116 2.25 -6.69 12.80
CA GLY A 116 1.56 -6.21 13.99
C GLY A 116 0.22 -6.92 14.17
N ILE A 117 -0.58 -6.99 13.10
CA ILE A 117 -1.83 -7.76 13.03
C ILE A 117 -1.80 -8.60 11.74
N MET A 118 -2.06 -9.89 11.82
CA MET A 118 -2.16 -10.78 10.66
C MET A 118 -3.55 -11.39 10.59
N LEU A 119 -4.24 -11.18 9.47
CA LEU A 119 -5.49 -11.83 9.12
C LEU A 119 -5.20 -12.85 8.01
N THR A 120 -5.35 -14.14 8.31
CA THR A 120 -5.01 -15.20 7.37
C THR A 120 -5.99 -16.37 7.45
N GLY A 121 -6.29 -16.94 6.28
CA GLY A 121 -7.04 -18.19 6.18
C GLY A 121 -6.15 -19.41 6.01
N ASP A 122 -4.83 -19.28 6.11
CA ASP A 122 -3.94 -20.39 5.81
C ASP A 122 -3.99 -21.51 6.89
N ASP A 123 -3.56 -22.69 6.50
CA ASP A 123 -3.56 -23.89 7.32
C ASP A 123 -2.38 -24.00 8.30
N GLY A 124 -1.60 -22.94 8.46
CA GLY A 124 -0.37 -22.91 9.24
C GLY A 124 0.88 -23.39 8.50
N ALA A 125 0.72 -23.99 7.33
CA ALA A 125 1.82 -24.36 6.43
C ALA A 125 2.07 -23.32 5.32
N GLY A 126 1.20 -22.29 5.26
CA GLY A 126 1.29 -21.22 4.27
C GLY A 126 0.55 -21.53 2.96
N ASN A 127 -0.27 -22.57 2.93
CA ASN A 127 -1.07 -22.89 1.76
C ASN A 127 -2.30 -21.96 1.67
N PRO A 128 -2.69 -21.51 0.48
CA PRO A 128 -3.94 -20.82 0.29
C PRO A 128 -5.12 -21.69 0.71
N THR A 129 -6.04 -21.14 1.49
CA THR A 129 -7.30 -21.82 1.85
C THR A 129 -8.48 -21.12 1.18
N ALA A 130 -9.65 -21.73 1.28
CA ALA A 130 -10.90 -21.04 0.97
C ALA A 130 -11.04 -19.76 1.84
N THR A 131 -11.87 -18.82 1.41
CA THR A 131 -12.16 -17.60 2.17
C THR A 131 -12.71 -17.94 3.55
N THR A 132 -11.90 -17.84 4.57
CA THR A 132 -12.21 -18.26 5.94
C THR A 132 -11.94 -17.18 6.99
N THR A 133 -11.29 -16.09 6.63
CA THR A 133 -10.99 -14.96 7.52
C THR A 133 -11.60 -13.71 6.93
N ASN A 134 -12.89 -13.49 7.26
CA ASN A 134 -13.68 -12.46 6.59
C ASN A 134 -14.55 -11.66 7.57
N ASN A 135 -15.02 -10.51 7.08
CA ASN A 135 -15.88 -9.59 7.83
C ASN A 135 -15.28 -9.12 9.17
N ASN A 136 -13.95 -9.15 9.31
CA ASN A 136 -13.28 -8.57 10.45
C ASN A 136 -13.14 -7.05 10.28
N LYS A 137 -13.08 -6.34 11.40
CA LYS A 137 -12.89 -4.88 11.44
C LYS A 137 -11.64 -4.55 12.24
N VAL A 138 -10.71 -3.85 11.60
CA VAL A 138 -9.49 -3.31 12.24
C VAL A 138 -9.58 -1.80 12.19
N LEU A 139 -9.91 -1.16 13.31
CA LEU A 139 -10.34 0.23 13.35
C LEU A 139 -9.54 1.05 14.36
N ARG A 140 -9.11 2.26 13.97
CA ARG A 140 -8.52 3.26 14.87
C ARG A 140 -7.34 2.75 15.72
N ASN A 141 -6.61 1.76 15.23
CA ASN A 141 -5.42 1.28 15.91
C ASN A 141 -4.19 2.12 15.53
N GLN A 142 -3.19 2.11 16.41
CA GLN A 142 -1.85 2.62 16.13
C GLN A 142 -0.90 1.42 15.97
N LEU A 143 -0.40 1.20 14.76
CA LEU A 143 0.53 0.14 14.45
C LEU A 143 1.92 0.77 14.21
N ILE A 144 2.82 0.62 15.18
CA ILE A 144 4.08 1.37 15.22
C ILE A 144 5.26 0.42 15.28
N ASP A 145 6.25 0.60 14.40
CA ASP A 145 7.52 -0.14 14.40
C ASP A 145 7.35 -1.67 14.36
N ASN A 146 6.32 -2.16 13.70
CA ASN A 146 6.19 -3.58 13.42
C ASN A 146 6.99 -3.93 12.15
N GLY A 147 7.21 -5.20 11.87
CA GLY A 147 7.73 -5.66 10.58
C GLY A 147 6.78 -5.19 9.48
N ASP A 148 5.73 -5.94 9.19
CA ASP A 148 4.56 -5.38 8.54
C ASP A 148 3.61 -4.79 9.58
N GLY A 149 2.99 -3.66 9.27
CA GLY A 149 1.97 -3.12 10.15
C GLY A 149 0.80 -4.09 10.25
N LEU A 150 0.26 -4.52 9.11
CA LEU A 150 -0.83 -5.47 9.00
C LEU A 150 -0.70 -6.33 7.74
N GLU A 151 -1.06 -7.61 7.85
CA GLU A 151 -1.20 -8.51 6.70
C GLU A 151 -2.65 -8.97 6.51
N LEU A 152 -3.09 -8.99 5.24
CA LEU A 152 -4.33 -9.61 4.75
C LEU A 152 -3.95 -10.71 3.76
N THR A 153 -3.87 -11.95 4.22
CA THR A 153 -3.22 -13.00 3.44
C THR A 153 -4.08 -14.25 3.27
N ARG A 154 -3.93 -14.95 2.17
CA ARG A 154 -4.37 -16.33 1.90
C ARG A 154 -5.76 -16.69 2.44
N GLY A 155 -6.79 -16.14 1.83
CA GLY A 155 -8.18 -16.37 2.26
C GLY A 155 -8.74 -15.31 3.20
N ALA A 156 -7.98 -14.23 3.47
CA ALA A 156 -8.52 -13.03 4.10
C ALA A 156 -9.30 -12.21 3.07
N ALA A 157 -10.62 -12.08 3.25
CA ALA A 157 -11.47 -11.37 2.31
C ALA A 157 -12.61 -10.62 3.02
N PHE A 158 -13.13 -9.58 2.37
CA PHE A 158 -14.24 -8.76 2.88
C PHE A 158 -13.96 -8.12 4.26
N ASN A 159 -12.70 -7.91 4.61
CA ASN A 159 -12.31 -7.25 5.85
C ASN A 159 -12.28 -5.72 5.66
N LEU A 160 -12.56 -5.00 6.74
CA LEU A 160 -12.48 -3.54 6.80
C LEU A 160 -11.30 -3.12 7.67
N VAL A 161 -10.35 -2.40 7.08
CA VAL A 161 -9.23 -1.76 7.78
C VAL A 161 -9.41 -0.24 7.65
N ALA A 162 -9.78 0.44 8.73
CA ALA A 162 -10.14 1.84 8.64
C ALA A 162 -9.63 2.70 9.80
N ASP A 163 -9.29 3.96 9.46
CA ASP A 163 -8.94 5.00 10.44
C ASP A 163 -7.72 4.65 11.31
N ASN A 164 -6.81 3.76 10.83
CA ASN A 164 -5.61 3.37 11.54
C ASN A 164 -4.42 4.25 11.19
N LEU A 165 -3.47 4.33 12.11
CA LEU A 165 -2.15 4.89 11.89
C LEU A 165 -1.13 3.75 11.78
N PHE A 166 -0.50 3.64 10.63
CA PHE A 166 0.67 2.79 10.37
C PHE A 166 1.90 3.70 10.32
N ARG A 167 2.84 3.52 11.24
CA ARG A 167 4.05 4.35 11.29
C ARG A 167 5.28 3.52 11.58
N SER A 168 6.31 3.74 10.79
CA SER A 168 7.66 3.27 11.10
C SER A 168 8.51 4.46 11.55
N THR A 169 9.30 4.26 12.62
CA THR A 169 10.24 5.25 13.12
C THR A 169 11.68 4.84 12.81
N ALA A 170 12.64 5.73 13.02
CA ALA A 170 14.06 5.42 12.86
C ALA A 170 14.55 4.27 13.78
N GLY A 171 13.77 3.93 14.81
CA GLY A 171 14.04 2.80 15.70
C GLY A 171 13.57 1.44 15.16
N ASN A 172 12.82 1.42 14.05
CA ASN A 172 12.40 0.18 13.41
C ASN A 172 13.56 -0.40 12.58
N PRO A 173 14.09 -1.59 12.92
CA PRO A 173 15.16 -2.20 12.14
C PRO A 173 14.69 -2.73 10.78
N GLU A 174 13.39 -2.92 10.60
CA GLU A 174 12.81 -3.57 9.43
C GLU A 174 11.46 -2.93 9.06
N PRO A 175 11.49 -1.72 8.47
CA PRO A 175 10.28 -1.06 7.99
C PRO A 175 9.83 -1.69 6.67
N SER A 176 9.15 -2.84 6.73
CA SER A 176 8.71 -3.58 5.56
C SER A 176 7.47 -2.91 4.93
N GLN A 177 6.28 -3.38 5.14
CA GLN A 177 5.06 -2.80 4.60
C GLN A 177 4.16 -2.21 5.70
N GLY A 178 3.50 -1.09 5.42
CA GLY A 178 2.41 -0.63 6.28
C GLY A 178 1.26 -1.64 6.28
N ILE A 179 0.82 -2.06 5.10
CA ILE A 179 -0.05 -3.23 4.90
C ILE A 179 0.52 -4.09 3.76
N GLU A 180 0.61 -5.40 3.98
CA GLU A 180 0.73 -6.38 2.91
C GLU A 180 -0.62 -7.07 2.67
N ILE A 181 -1.08 -7.07 1.40
CA ILE A 181 -2.21 -7.89 0.93
C ILE A 181 -1.62 -9.00 0.04
N LEU A 182 -1.40 -10.19 0.61
CA LEU A 182 -0.84 -11.34 -0.11
C LEU A 182 -1.94 -12.34 -0.42
N LEU A 183 -2.43 -12.37 -1.68
CA LEU A 183 -3.56 -13.22 -2.09
C LEU A 183 -4.86 -12.94 -1.31
N GLY A 184 -4.96 -11.79 -0.62
CA GLY A 184 -6.18 -11.31 0.01
C GLY A 184 -7.09 -10.61 -1.00
N ASN A 185 -8.39 -10.85 -0.96
CA ASN A 185 -9.31 -10.35 -1.95
C ASN A 185 -10.49 -9.58 -1.33
N ASP A 186 -11.08 -8.67 -2.10
CA ASP A 186 -12.32 -8.00 -1.72
C ASP A 186 -12.25 -7.25 -0.37
N ASN A 187 -11.06 -6.84 0.07
CA ASN A 187 -10.90 -6.09 1.31
C ASN A 187 -11.03 -4.58 1.06
N SER A 188 -11.46 -3.86 2.09
CA SER A 188 -11.58 -2.41 2.09
C SER A 188 -10.56 -1.79 3.05
N VAL A 189 -9.68 -0.93 2.54
CA VAL A 189 -8.68 -0.20 3.30
C VAL A 189 -8.96 1.29 3.14
N VAL A 190 -9.51 1.93 4.16
CA VAL A 190 -10.06 3.28 4.01
C VAL A 190 -9.66 4.23 5.14
N ARG A 191 -9.32 5.47 4.80
CA ARG A 191 -8.98 6.55 5.75
C ARG A 191 -7.83 6.22 6.70
N ASN A 192 -6.88 5.38 6.28
CA ASN A 192 -5.68 5.09 7.06
C ASN A 192 -4.55 6.06 6.71
N ARG A 193 -3.56 6.15 7.59
CA ARG A 193 -2.32 6.90 7.37
C ARG A 193 -1.13 5.93 7.40
N PHE A 194 -0.26 6.02 6.38
CA PHE A 194 0.91 5.19 6.20
C PHE A 194 2.16 6.08 6.13
N GLU A 195 3.06 5.92 7.08
CA GLU A 195 4.22 6.80 7.23
C GLU A 195 5.51 5.99 7.38
N ASN A 196 6.48 6.27 6.49
CA ASN A 196 7.89 5.84 6.58
C ASN A 196 8.10 4.31 6.51
N TYR A 197 7.33 3.61 5.70
CA TYR A 197 7.57 2.21 5.36
C TYR A 197 8.35 2.07 4.05
N SER A 198 8.81 0.86 3.75
CA SER A 198 9.26 0.52 2.40
C SER A 198 8.11 0.71 1.41
N ASP A 199 7.04 -0.04 1.57
CA ASP A 199 5.79 0.21 0.88
C ASP A 199 4.74 0.65 1.90
N GLY A 200 4.08 1.79 1.66
CA GLY A 200 2.94 2.17 2.48
C GLY A 200 1.87 1.09 2.46
N LEU A 201 1.54 0.59 1.27
CA LEU A 201 0.70 -0.58 1.08
C LEU A 201 1.18 -1.37 -0.14
N GLN A 202 1.29 -2.68 0.01
CA GLN A 202 1.64 -3.60 -1.06
C GLN A 202 0.52 -4.59 -1.31
N ILE A 203 0.10 -4.77 -2.58
CA ILE A 203 -0.79 -5.84 -3.01
C ILE A 203 0.03 -6.84 -3.82
N ASN A 204 0.10 -8.08 -3.33
CA ASN A 204 0.71 -9.21 -3.98
C ASN A 204 -0.37 -10.20 -4.42
N TRP A 205 -0.72 -10.20 -5.72
CA TRP A 205 -1.74 -11.06 -6.34
C TRP A 205 -3.12 -11.01 -5.68
N GLY A 206 -3.38 -10.00 -4.86
CA GLY A 206 -4.70 -9.73 -4.30
C GLY A 206 -5.63 -9.12 -5.34
N LYS A 207 -6.93 -9.46 -5.28
CA LYS A 207 -7.91 -9.04 -6.27
C LYS A 207 -9.05 -8.25 -5.67
N ARG A 208 -9.56 -7.27 -6.41
CA ARG A 208 -10.76 -6.48 -6.08
C ARG A 208 -10.72 -5.82 -4.70
N ASN A 209 -9.51 -5.43 -4.25
CA ASN A 209 -9.37 -4.65 -3.03
C ASN A 209 -9.68 -3.18 -3.31
N TYR A 210 -10.32 -2.51 -2.37
CA TYR A 210 -10.70 -1.10 -2.45
C TYR A 210 -9.92 -0.27 -1.44
N LEU A 211 -9.08 0.63 -1.95
CA LEU A 211 -8.21 1.51 -1.18
C LEU A 211 -8.71 2.96 -1.36
N ALA A 212 -9.33 3.54 -0.33
CA ALA A 212 -9.91 4.87 -0.49
C ALA A 212 -9.60 5.84 0.64
N ALA A 213 -9.42 7.11 0.26
CA ALA A 213 -9.21 8.21 1.21
C ALA A 213 -8.06 7.98 2.20
N ASN A 214 -7.09 7.14 1.86
CA ASN A 214 -5.89 6.94 2.66
C ASN A 214 -4.84 8.03 2.39
N THR A 215 -3.94 8.22 3.34
CA THR A 215 -2.76 9.08 3.19
C THR A 215 -1.49 8.23 3.24
N PHE A 216 -0.64 8.36 2.21
CA PHE A 216 0.66 7.69 2.11
C PHE A 216 1.76 8.73 2.02
N SER A 217 2.67 8.77 3.01
CA SER A 217 3.73 9.78 3.04
C SER A 217 5.06 9.26 3.58
N GLY A 218 6.16 9.69 2.97
CA GLY A 218 7.51 9.33 3.42
C GLY A 218 7.88 7.86 3.19
N ASN A 219 7.12 7.11 2.38
CA ASN A 219 7.44 5.73 2.05
C ASN A 219 8.39 5.66 0.85
N SER A 220 9.09 4.55 0.67
CA SER A 220 9.83 4.36 -0.59
C SER A 220 8.84 4.21 -1.76
N ILE A 221 7.79 3.41 -1.58
CA ILE A 221 6.66 3.32 -2.51
C ILE A 221 5.38 3.61 -1.71
N GLY A 222 4.55 4.53 -2.18
CA GLY A 222 3.27 4.80 -1.54
C GLY A 222 2.37 3.57 -1.59
N VAL A 223 2.05 3.12 -2.80
CA VAL A 223 1.25 1.91 -3.06
C VAL A 223 1.86 1.11 -4.19
N SER A 224 2.13 -0.18 -3.97
CA SER A 224 2.57 -1.11 -5.02
C SER A 224 1.52 -2.21 -5.26
N VAL A 225 1.26 -2.54 -6.53
CA VAL A 225 0.13 -3.40 -6.90
C VAL A 225 0.55 -4.46 -7.92
N THR A 226 0.23 -5.71 -7.60
CA THR A 226 -0.03 -6.79 -8.57
C THR A 226 -1.44 -7.34 -8.32
N GLY A 227 -2.00 -8.02 -9.31
CA GLY A 227 -3.35 -8.59 -9.22
C GLY A 227 -4.39 -7.76 -9.96
N GLU A 228 -5.61 -8.22 -9.93
CA GLU A 228 -6.67 -7.81 -10.84
C GLU A 228 -7.79 -7.04 -10.13
N GLY A 229 -8.33 -6.00 -10.79
CA GLY A 229 -9.54 -5.31 -10.36
C GLY A 229 -9.40 -4.52 -9.07
N ASN A 230 -8.17 -4.16 -8.66
CA ASN A 230 -7.95 -3.32 -7.49
C ASN A 230 -8.30 -1.86 -7.80
N VAL A 231 -8.80 -1.15 -6.81
CA VAL A 231 -9.25 0.25 -6.95
C VAL A 231 -8.56 1.14 -5.92
N LEU A 232 -7.91 2.20 -6.39
CA LEU A 232 -7.37 3.30 -5.59
C LEU A 232 -8.23 4.54 -5.83
N ASP A 233 -8.93 5.03 -4.83
CA ASP A 233 -9.91 6.10 -4.98
C ASP A 233 -9.72 7.23 -3.95
N GLY A 234 -9.51 8.45 -4.43
CA GLY A 234 -9.41 9.64 -3.57
C GLY A 234 -8.30 9.61 -2.52
N ASN A 235 -7.22 8.85 -2.74
CA ASN A 235 -6.10 8.79 -1.81
C ASN A 235 -5.20 10.03 -1.94
N LEU A 236 -4.50 10.37 -0.84
CA LEU A 236 -3.44 11.39 -0.80
C LEU A 236 -2.09 10.67 -0.75
N ILE A 237 -1.29 10.82 -1.80
CA ILE A 237 -0.03 10.08 -1.96
C ILE A 237 1.09 11.08 -2.22
N HIS A 238 1.90 11.38 -1.21
CA HIS A 238 2.88 12.44 -1.34
C HIS A 238 4.17 12.22 -0.58
N GLY A 239 5.25 12.83 -1.08
CA GLY A 239 6.55 12.76 -0.41
C GLY A 239 7.12 11.35 -0.33
N ASN A 240 6.68 10.44 -1.21
CA ASN A 240 7.27 9.12 -1.37
C ASN A 240 8.33 9.17 -2.48
N ARG A 241 9.12 8.13 -2.65
CA ARG A 241 9.98 8.05 -3.82
C ARG A 241 9.18 7.69 -5.07
N ILE A 242 8.30 6.72 -4.98
CA ILE A 242 7.29 6.40 -6.00
C ILE A 242 5.91 6.54 -5.36
N GLY A 243 4.99 7.22 -6.02
CA GLY A 243 3.62 7.35 -5.54
C GLY A 243 2.87 6.04 -5.65
N VAL A 244 2.62 5.59 -6.87
CA VAL A 244 1.96 4.31 -7.19
C VAL A 244 2.81 3.52 -8.16
N ALA A 245 3.11 2.28 -7.83
CA ALA A 245 3.81 1.34 -8.69
C ALA A 245 2.88 0.21 -9.12
N LEU A 246 2.58 0.10 -10.41
CA LEU A 246 1.92 -1.07 -10.99
C LEU A 246 3.01 -1.99 -11.54
N ARG A 247 3.11 -3.19 -10.98
CA ARG A 247 4.21 -4.11 -11.27
C ARG A 247 3.95 -4.96 -12.53
N PRO A 248 5.00 -5.36 -13.26
CA PRO A 248 4.85 -6.05 -14.54
C PRO A 248 4.56 -7.55 -14.33
N GLU A 249 3.40 -7.86 -13.80
CA GLU A 249 2.93 -9.23 -13.61
C GLU A 249 1.75 -9.51 -14.55
N PRO A 250 1.61 -10.73 -15.07
CA PRO A 250 0.58 -11.06 -16.07
C PRO A 250 -0.85 -10.73 -15.59
N ASP A 251 -1.09 -10.79 -14.29
CA ASP A 251 -2.38 -10.53 -13.67
C ASP A 251 -2.54 -9.11 -13.12
N THR A 252 -1.57 -8.22 -13.35
CA THR A 252 -1.71 -6.80 -12.99
C THR A 252 -2.58 -6.09 -14.04
N THR A 253 -3.87 -6.33 -13.95
CA THR A 253 -4.86 -5.85 -14.90
C THR A 253 -5.99 -5.10 -14.20
N ALA A 254 -6.61 -4.17 -14.91
CA ALA A 254 -7.78 -3.42 -14.44
C ALA A 254 -7.58 -2.76 -13.06
N THR A 255 -6.36 -2.34 -12.73
CA THR A 255 -6.11 -1.50 -11.55
C THR A 255 -6.58 -0.08 -11.86
N ARG A 256 -7.66 0.32 -11.17
CA ARG A 256 -8.26 1.64 -11.35
C ARG A 256 -7.72 2.64 -10.35
N LEU A 257 -7.22 3.76 -10.87
CA LEU A 257 -6.89 4.93 -10.08
C LEU A 257 -7.94 6.01 -10.38
N SER A 258 -8.61 6.51 -9.36
CA SER A 258 -9.68 7.50 -9.50
C SER A 258 -9.51 8.62 -8.49
N ALA A 259 -9.50 9.87 -8.96
CA ALA A 259 -9.44 11.08 -8.13
C ALA A 259 -8.32 11.11 -7.07
N ASN A 260 -7.24 10.32 -7.25
CA ASN A 260 -6.11 10.36 -6.33
C ASN A 260 -5.32 11.64 -6.51
N ARG A 261 -4.84 12.20 -5.42
CA ARG A 261 -3.90 13.32 -5.43
C ARG A 261 -2.50 12.76 -5.15
N ILE A 262 -1.59 12.96 -6.11
CA ILE A 262 -0.24 12.36 -6.07
C ILE A 262 0.77 13.46 -6.36
N TRP A 263 1.62 13.82 -5.37
CA TRP A 263 2.57 14.93 -5.53
C TRP A 263 3.78 14.85 -4.62
N GLY A 264 4.84 15.58 -4.97
CA GLY A 264 6.07 15.66 -4.18
C GLY A 264 6.82 14.34 -4.12
N ASN A 265 6.60 13.44 -5.10
CA ASN A 265 7.32 12.19 -5.20
C ASN A 265 8.63 12.42 -5.99
N SER A 266 9.57 11.46 -5.92
CA SER A 266 10.89 11.66 -6.52
C SER A 266 10.85 11.85 -8.04
N GLN A 267 11.74 12.72 -8.52
CA GLN A 267 11.97 12.97 -9.94
C GLN A 267 13.01 12.01 -10.57
N ASP A 268 13.71 11.22 -9.75
CA ASP A 268 14.85 10.38 -10.17
C ASP A 268 14.42 9.00 -10.67
N ILE A 269 13.45 8.95 -11.56
CA ILE A 269 13.01 7.70 -12.18
C ILE A 269 13.77 7.50 -13.50
N ARG A 270 14.35 6.30 -13.68
CA ARG A 270 14.96 5.88 -14.93
C ARG A 270 14.18 4.76 -15.56
N ARG A 271 13.98 4.86 -16.85
CA ARG A 271 13.39 3.79 -17.66
C ARG A 271 14.47 3.11 -18.47
N CYS A 272 14.58 1.79 -18.35
CA CYS A 272 15.54 0.99 -19.09
C CYS A 272 14.85 0.31 -20.27
N GLU A 273 15.49 0.34 -21.45
CA GLU A 273 15.05 -0.37 -22.63
C GLU A 273 15.70 -1.76 -22.71
N ALA A 274 15.05 -2.66 -23.45
CA ALA A 274 15.66 -3.94 -23.79
C ALA A 274 16.96 -3.69 -24.57
N GLY A 275 18.12 -4.02 -23.96
CA GLY A 275 19.42 -3.77 -24.58
C GLY A 275 20.39 -2.94 -23.72
N GLY A 276 19.99 -2.48 -22.54
CA GLY A 276 20.92 -2.03 -21.51
C GLY A 276 21.07 -0.52 -21.31
N SER A 277 20.41 0.34 -22.08
CA SER A 277 20.46 1.77 -21.81
C SER A 277 19.33 2.21 -20.90
N CYS A 278 19.66 2.86 -19.79
CA CYS A 278 18.68 3.48 -18.90
C CYS A 278 18.73 4.99 -19.08
N VAL A 279 17.61 5.56 -19.47
CA VAL A 279 17.45 7.02 -19.61
C VAL A 279 16.57 7.57 -18.49
N PRO A 280 16.80 8.82 -18.05
CA PRO A 280 15.89 9.48 -17.14
C PRO A 280 14.47 9.48 -17.74
N ASP A 281 13.48 9.05 -16.94
CA ASP A 281 12.08 9.20 -17.35
C ASP A 281 11.70 10.68 -17.17
N GLN A 282 11.10 11.27 -18.21
CA GLN A 282 10.60 12.64 -18.14
C GLN A 282 9.36 12.78 -17.28
N ARG A 283 8.72 11.65 -16.96
CA ARG A 283 7.61 11.58 -16.03
C ARG A 283 8.15 11.40 -14.62
N THR A 284 7.44 11.87 -13.64
CA THR A 284 7.79 11.70 -12.25
C THR A 284 7.45 10.30 -11.73
N GLY A 285 7.87 10.01 -10.51
CA GLY A 285 7.47 8.82 -9.77
C GLY A 285 6.01 8.79 -9.30
N ALA A 286 5.11 9.63 -9.84
CA ALA A 286 3.72 9.67 -9.39
C ALA A 286 2.99 8.36 -9.66
N ILE A 287 2.92 7.93 -10.91
CA ILE A 287 2.36 6.64 -11.33
C ILE A 287 3.38 5.99 -12.25
N VAL A 288 3.86 4.81 -11.89
CA VAL A 288 4.92 4.12 -12.63
C VAL A 288 4.50 2.70 -12.97
N PHE A 289 4.55 2.37 -14.25
CA PHE A 289 4.38 1.01 -14.73
C PHE A 289 5.73 0.28 -14.74
N GLY A 290 5.72 -0.96 -14.35
CA GLY A 290 6.83 -1.85 -14.56
C GLY A 290 7.90 -1.89 -13.46
N VAL A 291 7.64 -1.38 -12.26
CA VAL A 291 8.54 -1.59 -11.12
C VAL A 291 8.52 -3.07 -10.72
N PRO A 292 9.61 -3.82 -10.88
CA PRO A 292 9.60 -5.24 -10.55
C PRO A 292 9.50 -5.47 -9.04
N ALA A 293 8.92 -6.61 -8.65
CA ALA A 293 8.78 -6.98 -7.24
C ALA A 293 10.11 -6.97 -6.48
N GLN A 294 11.21 -7.33 -7.16
CA GLN A 294 12.55 -7.33 -6.56
C GLN A 294 13.14 -5.92 -6.37
N ALA A 295 12.66 -4.91 -7.05
CA ALA A 295 13.05 -3.52 -6.77
C ALA A 295 12.66 -3.11 -5.35
N HIS A 296 11.63 -3.71 -4.81
CA HIS A 296 11.26 -3.63 -3.42
C HIS A 296 12.43 -3.92 -2.48
N ALA A 297 13.14 -5.03 -2.67
CA ALA A 297 14.31 -5.38 -1.85
C ALA A 297 15.44 -4.34 -1.90
N LEU A 298 15.57 -3.58 -2.99
CA LEU A 298 16.57 -2.51 -3.12
C LEU A 298 16.23 -1.29 -2.25
N TYR A 299 14.95 -1.03 -2.01
CA TYR A 299 14.52 0.11 -1.20
C TYR A 299 14.53 -0.18 0.29
N VAL A 300 14.34 -1.42 0.65
CA VAL A 300 14.19 -1.81 2.05
C VAL A 300 15.52 -1.84 2.80
N GLY A 301 16.63 -2.14 2.13
CA GLY A 301 17.98 -2.12 2.73
C GLY A 301 18.44 -0.75 3.21
N SER A 302 17.75 0.31 2.89
CA SER A 302 18.19 1.70 3.10
C SER A 302 17.48 2.46 4.21
N ARG A 303 16.95 1.77 5.19
CA ARG A 303 16.40 2.38 6.42
C ARG A 303 15.15 3.26 6.26
N GLY A 304 14.29 2.97 5.33
CA GLY A 304 12.87 3.31 5.33
C GLY A 304 12.41 4.76 5.46
N VAL A 305 13.13 5.61 6.01
CA VAL A 305 12.66 6.93 6.38
C VAL A 305 13.31 7.95 5.46
N GLY A 306 12.76 8.22 4.29
CA GLY A 306 13.10 9.39 3.48
C GLY A 306 14.60 9.63 3.29
N ALA A 307 15.43 8.71 3.77
CA ALA A 307 16.85 8.85 3.87
C ALA A 307 17.48 8.15 2.68
N ASP A 308 18.33 8.86 2.05
CA ASP A 308 19.49 8.44 1.30
C ASP A 308 19.48 7.00 0.80
N LEU A 309 18.48 6.67 -0.04
CA LEU A 309 18.62 5.51 -0.92
C LEU A 309 19.91 5.72 -1.72
N PRO A 310 20.83 4.76 -1.78
CA PRO A 310 22.02 4.90 -2.58
C PRO A 310 21.65 5.37 -3.99
N LYS A 311 22.39 6.30 -4.56
CA LYS A 311 22.11 6.84 -5.91
C LYS A 311 22.04 5.77 -7.00
N GLN A 312 22.68 4.63 -6.78
CA GLN A 312 22.58 3.47 -7.66
C GLN A 312 21.27 2.69 -7.53
N ASP A 313 20.46 2.96 -6.51
CA ASP A 313 19.11 2.39 -6.33
C ASP A 313 18.01 3.30 -6.89
N GLN A 314 18.37 4.25 -7.72
CA GLN A 314 17.43 5.03 -8.51
C GLN A 314 16.56 4.03 -9.27
N ALA A 315 15.26 4.07 -9.04
CA ALA A 315 14.31 3.07 -9.49
C ALA A 315 14.58 2.65 -10.93
N ILE A 316 15.23 1.50 -11.09
CA ILE A 316 15.35 0.85 -12.37
C ILE A 316 14.00 0.21 -12.61
N ILE A 317 13.20 0.89 -13.40
CA ILE A 317 11.95 0.32 -13.86
C ILE A 317 12.38 -0.83 -14.78
N CYS A 318 12.08 -2.07 -14.36
CA CYS A 318 12.24 -3.25 -15.16
C CYS A 318 13.50 -4.11 -15.03
N ASP A 319 14.38 -3.86 -14.09
CA ASP A 319 15.44 -4.84 -13.84
C ASP A 319 15.93 -4.89 -12.39
N ALA A 320 15.75 -6.04 -11.77
CA ALA A 320 16.22 -6.32 -10.42
C ALA A 320 17.63 -6.96 -10.38
N LYS A 321 18.24 -7.26 -11.52
CA LYS A 321 19.50 -8.01 -11.59
C LYS A 321 20.60 -7.33 -12.41
N GLY A 322 20.41 -6.08 -12.83
CA GLY A 322 21.39 -5.40 -13.68
C GLY A 322 21.39 -5.87 -15.13
N GLU A 323 20.44 -6.70 -15.53
CA GLU A 323 20.24 -7.11 -16.92
C GLU A 323 18.89 -6.56 -17.41
N PRO A 324 18.90 -5.67 -18.42
CA PRO A 324 17.67 -5.12 -18.95
C PRO A 324 16.80 -6.21 -19.55
N LYS A 325 15.78 -6.62 -18.80
CA LYS A 325 14.70 -7.43 -19.34
C LYS A 325 13.54 -6.53 -19.67
N PRO A 326 12.84 -6.73 -20.79
CA PRO A 326 11.63 -5.99 -21.07
C PRO A 326 10.65 -6.19 -19.91
N CYS A 327 10.08 -5.11 -19.41
CA CYS A 327 8.99 -5.14 -18.47
C CYS A 327 7.73 -5.66 -19.17
N GLN A 328 7.68 -6.94 -19.42
CA GLN A 328 6.57 -7.55 -20.13
C GLN A 328 6.02 -8.73 -19.32
N PRO A 329 4.72 -8.85 -19.26
CA PRO A 329 3.72 -7.90 -19.77
C PRO A 329 3.65 -6.62 -18.91
N LEU A 330 3.42 -5.50 -19.57
CA LEU A 330 3.15 -4.23 -18.85
C LEU A 330 1.78 -4.31 -18.15
N PRO A 331 1.64 -3.71 -16.97
CA PRO A 331 0.38 -3.68 -16.23
C PRO A 331 -0.70 -2.91 -16.98
N ASN A 332 -1.95 -3.08 -16.56
CA ASN A 332 -3.11 -2.36 -17.11
C ASN A 332 -3.17 -2.37 -18.64
N HIS A 333 -2.85 -3.53 -19.26
CA HIS A 333 -2.82 -3.71 -20.71
C HIS A 333 -1.96 -2.69 -21.45
N ASN A 334 -0.97 -2.12 -20.75
CA ASN A 334 -0.15 -1.03 -21.27
C ASN A 334 -0.99 0.16 -21.78
N GLN A 335 -2.08 0.50 -21.05
CA GLN A 335 -2.93 1.63 -21.44
C GLN A 335 -2.08 2.89 -21.55
N GLN A 336 -2.07 3.47 -22.75
CA GLN A 336 -1.28 4.66 -23.03
C GLN A 336 -1.85 5.88 -22.32
N ALA A 337 -0.98 6.74 -21.81
CA ALA A 337 -1.39 8.01 -21.22
C ALA A 337 -1.98 8.96 -22.25
N PRO A 338 -2.89 9.88 -21.86
CA PRO A 338 -3.40 10.92 -22.75
C PRO A 338 -2.28 11.77 -23.35
N ARG A 339 -2.48 12.21 -24.59
CA ARG A 339 -1.65 13.24 -25.21
C ARG A 339 -2.34 14.58 -25.08
N LEU A 340 -1.85 15.41 -24.16
CA LEU A 340 -2.32 16.78 -24.02
C LEU A 340 -1.72 17.64 -25.12
N MET A 341 -2.53 18.51 -25.77
CA MET A 341 -2.11 19.29 -26.93
C MET A 341 -1.92 20.77 -26.56
N ALA A 342 -2.93 21.38 -25.93
CA ALA A 342 -2.90 22.80 -25.58
C ALA A 342 -3.87 23.13 -24.45
N LEU A 343 -3.55 24.20 -23.71
CA LEU A 343 -4.47 24.90 -22.83
C LEU A 343 -4.75 26.29 -23.42
N GLU A 344 -5.99 26.51 -23.87
CA GLU A 344 -6.43 27.79 -24.42
C GLU A 344 -7.40 28.45 -23.42
N GLY A 345 -6.93 29.48 -22.73
CA GLY A 345 -7.67 30.03 -21.60
C GLY A 345 -7.79 29.01 -20.47
N ASN A 346 -8.96 28.43 -20.30
CA ASN A 346 -9.22 27.32 -19.39
C ASN A 346 -9.71 26.03 -20.08
N VAL A 347 -9.62 25.98 -21.41
CA VAL A 347 -10.01 24.79 -22.19
C VAL A 347 -8.77 23.94 -22.45
N LEU A 348 -8.70 22.77 -21.84
CA LEU A 348 -7.66 21.79 -22.09
C LEU A 348 -8.09 20.85 -23.22
N ARG A 349 -7.24 20.74 -24.25
CA ARG A 349 -7.45 19.87 -25.39
C ARG A 349 -6.47 18.72 -25.43
N GLY A 350 -6.92 17.58 -25.87
CA GLY A 350 -6.05 16.42 -26.02
C GLY A 350 -6.73 15.26 -26.76
N GLU A 351 -5.97 14.19 -26.88
CA GLU A 351 -6.41 12.94 -27.48
C GLU A 351 -6.00 11.75 -26.62
N VAL A 352 -6.74 10.66 -26.71
CA VAL A 352 -6.50 9.42 -26.01
C VAL A 352 -6.58 8.26 -26.99
N GLN A 353 -5.78 7.22 -26.70
CA GLN A 353 -5.84 5.92 -27.37
C GLN A 353 -6.30 4.89 -26.34
N GLY A 354 -7.28 4.06 -26.71
CA GLY A 354 -7.79 3.00 -25.86
C GLY A 354 -8.38 1.85 -26.68
N PRO A 355 -9.14 0.94 -26.07
CA PRO A 355 -9.87 -0.08 -26.79
C PRO A 355 -10.83 0.53 -27.81
N VAL A 356 -11.06 -0.16 -28.92
CA VAL A 356 -11.95 0.32 -29.99
C VAL A 356 -13.41 0.43 -29.52
N SER A 357 -14.12 1.44 -30.00
CA SER A 357 -15.54 1.67 -29.73
C SER A 357 -15.91 1.54 -28.24
N SER A 358 -15.06 2.08 -27.38
CA SER A 358 -15.14 1.92 -25.93
C SER A 358 -15.28 3.26 -25.22
N LEU A 359 -15.95 3.23 -24.06
CA LEU A 359 -16.03 4.38 -23.17
C LEU A 359 -14.73 4.52 -22.39
N LEU A 360 -14.14 5.72 -22.44
CA LEU A 360 -12.90 6.07 -21.74
C LEU A 360 -13.19 7.24 -20.79
N ARG A 361 -12.65 7.18 -19.58
CA ARG A 361 -12.70 8.26 -18.59
C ARG A 361 -11.34 8.96 -18.55
N VAL A 362 -11.30 10.23 -18.83
CA VAL A 362 -10.10 11.06 -18.74
C VAL A 362 -10.19 11.92 -17.49
N GLU A 363 -9.24 11.77 -16.59
CA GLU A 363 -9.12 12.58 -15.36
C GLU A 363 -8.03 13.64 -15.54
N PHE A 364 -8.28 14.85 -15.03
CA PHE A 364 -7.40 16.01 -15.16
C PHE A 364 -6.83 16.42 -13.80
N PHE A 365 -5.56 16.79 -13.82
CA PHE A 365 -4.85 17.26 -12.65
C PHE A 365 -4.09 18.55 -12.96
N GLY A 366 -3.93 19.39 -11.95
CA GLY A 366 -3.15 20.61 -12.01
C GLY A 366 -2.04 20.60 -10.99
N ASN A 367 -0.92 21.25 -11.31
CA ASN A 367 0.24 21.38 -10.47
C ASN A 367 0.62 22.85 -10.29
N ALA A 368 1.07 23.22 -9.10
CA ALA A 368 1.48 24.58 -8.79
C ALA A 368 2.78 24.98 -9.48
N GLN A 369 3.64 24.02 -9.81
CA GLN A 369 4.91 24.24 -10.49
C GLN A 369 4.75 24.16 -12.01
N ALA A 370 5.46 25.02 -12.75
CA ALA A 370 5.39 25.05 -14.21
C ALA A 370 5.98 23.80 -14.89
N ASP A 371 6.90 23.12 -14.22
CA ASP A 371 7.50 21.87 -14.62
C ASP A 371 6.89 20.65 -13.92
N GLY A 372 5.82 20.86 -13.15
CA GLY A 372 5.10 19.80 -12.43
C GLY A 372 4.51 18.77 -13.38
N THR A 373 4.84 17.51 -13.16
CA THR A 373 4.43 16.35 -13.96
C THR A 373 3.62 15.34 -13.14
N GLU A 374 3.06 15.80 -12.01
CA GLU A 374 2.34 14.97 -11.05
C GLU A 374 0.82 15.23 -11.09
N ALA A 375 0.09 14.72 -10.12
CA ALA A 375 -1.36 14.88 -9.96
C ALA A 375 -1.68 15.57 -8.63
N GLU A 376 -1.17 16.80 -8.44
CA GLU A 376 -1.25 17.50 -7.15
C GLU A 376 -2.68 17.88 -6.79
N GLN A 377 -3.45 18.38 -7.74
CA GLN A 377 -4.85 18.77 -7.54
C GLN A 377 -5.73 18.10 -8.59
N TYR A 378 -6.74 17.37 -8.14
CA TYR A 378 -7.77 16.82 -9.04
C TYR A 378 -8.71 17.93 -9.52
N LEU A 379 -8.95 17.98 -10.83
CA LEU A 379 -9.73 19.04 -11.49
C LEU A 379 -11.02 18.53 -12.17
N GLY A 380 -11.33 17.26 -12.02
CA GLY A 380 -12.50 16.64 -12.63
C GLY A 380 -12.15 15.68 -13.75
N ASP A 381 -13.16 15.20 -14.44
CA ASP A 381 -13.04 14.21 -15.48
C ASP A 381 -14.03 14.44 -16.62
N VAL A 382 -13.81 13.74 -17.74
CA VAL A 382 -14.71 13.67 -18.87
C VAL A 382 -14.79 12.24 -19.40
N LEU A 383 -15.97 11.86 -19.86
CA LEU A 383 -16.19 10.60 -20.57
C LEU A 383 -16.13 10.85 -22.07
N VAL A 384 -15.36 10.04 -22.78
CA VAL A 384 -15.25 10.10 -24.26
C VAL A 384 -15.39 8.70 -24.83
N ASN A 385 -15.94 8.60 -26.04
CA ASN A 385 -16.01 7.33 -26.76
C ASN A 385 -14.87 7.28 -27.79
N SER A 386 -14.11 6.19 -27.78
CA SER A 386 -13.15 5.91 -28.83
C SER A 386 -13.85 5.45 -30.11
N ASP A 387 -13.25 5.76 -31.24
CA ASP A 387 -13.70 5.33 -32.55
C ASP A 387 -13.28 3.87 -32.88
N GLU A 388 -13.49 3.49 -34.14
CA GLU A 388 -13.10 2.16 -34.66
C GLU A 388 -11.58 1.96 -34.72
N GLN A 389 -10.79 2.99 -34.55
CA GLN A 389 -9.34 2.97 -34.45
C GLN A 389 -8.87 3.05 -32.98
N GLY A 390 -9.80 3.13 -32.03
CA GLY A 390 -9.53 3.28 -30.61
C GLY A 390 -9.12 4.70 -30.19
N GLN A 391 -9.34 5.70 -31.06
CA GLN A 391 -8.97 7.09 -30.79
C GLN A 391 -10.17 7.90 -30.31
N ALA A 392 -9.92 8.81 -29.36
CA ALA A 392 -10.89 9.84 -28.99
C ALA A 392 -10.20 11.18 -28.76
N ARG A 393 -10.94 12.27 -28.96
CA ARG A 393 -10.48 13.62 -28.64
C ARG A 393 -11.37 14.26 -27.61
N PHE A 394 -10.78 15.14 -26.81
CA PHE A 394 -11.51 15.91 -25.83
C PHE A 394 -11.15 17.39 -25.87
N ALA A 395 -12.08 18.20 -25.40
CA ALA A 395 -11.90 19.62 -25.09
C ALA A 395 -12.67 19.90 -23.81
N GLN A 396 -11.96 20.02 -22.70
CA GLN A 396 -12.55 20.14 -21.36
C GLN A 396 -12.30 21.52 -20.79
N VAL A 397 -13.35 22.16 -20.33
CA VAL A 397 -13.25 23.38 -19.52
C VAL A 397 -12.82 22.99 -18.12
N LEU A 398 -11.68 23.49 -17.68
CA LEU A 398 -11.18 23.29 -16.32
C LEU A 398 -11.60 24.45 -15.44
N GLU A 399 -12.12 24.15 -14.27
CA GLU A 399 -12.51 25.13 -13.26
C GLU A 399 -11.41 25.26 -12.19
N ASN A 400 -11.40 26.39 -11.49
CA ASN A 400 -10.51 26.63 -10.34
C ASN A 400 -9.01 26.46 -10.64
N ILE A 401 -8.56 26.80 -11.85
CA ILE A 401 -7.17 26.68 -12.27
C ILE A 401 -6.28 27.87 -11.86
N GLY A 402 -6.79 28.76 -11.00
CA GLY A 402 -6.02 29.89 -10.49
C GLY A 402 -4.83 29.41 -9.65
N GLY A 403 -3.61 29.87 -10.01
CA GLY A 403 -2.38 29.45 -9.33
C GLY A 403 -1.72 28.17 -9.88
N LEU A 404 -2.44 27.37 -10.69
CA LEU A 404 -1.86 26.21 -11.35
C LEU A 404 -1.10 26.60 -12.62
N ARG A 405 0.03 25.95 -12.85
CA ARG A 405 0.95 26.29 -13.94
C ARG A 405 1.22 25.16 -14.93
N SER A 406 0.95 23.92 -14.56
CA SER A 406 1.01 22.78 -15.46
C SER A 406 -0.16 21.84 -15.22
N PHE A 407 -0.51 21.05 -16.24
CA PHE A 407 -1.68 20.17 -16.24
C PHE A 407 -1.28 18.82 -16.81
N THR A 408 -1.73 17.77 -16.14
CA THR A 408 -1.54 16.37 -16.52
C THR A 408 -2.89 15.65 -16.55
N ALA A 409 -2.92 14.46 -17.13
CA ALA A 409 -4.12 13.65 -17.19
C ALA A 409 -3.80 12.16 -17.14
N THR A 410 -4.77 11.37 -16.72
CA THR A 410 -4.81 9.91 -16.92
C THR A 410 -6.01 9.53 -17.75
N VAL A 411 -6.01 8.34 -18.32
CA VAL A 411 -7.18 7.73 -18.94
C VAL A 411 -7.44 6.35 -18.33
N THR A 412 -8.71 6.07 -18.06
CA THR A 412 -9.17 4.79 -17.53
C THR A 412 -10.14 4.16 -18.54
N THR A 413 -9.89 2.90 -18.87
CA THR A 413 -10.73 2.11 -19.77
C THR A 413 -11.98 1.59 -19.06
N ALA A 414 -12.94 1.09 -19.80
CA ALA A 414 -14.22 0.59 -19.25
C ALA A 414 -14.05 -0.58 -18.26
N ASP A 415 -13.02 -1.40 -18.44
CA ASP A 415 -12.66 -2.49 -17.52
C ASP A 415 -11.87 -2.01 -16.30
N GLY A 416 -11.49 -0.73 -16.25
CA GLY A 416 -10.84 -0.11 -15.10
C GLY A 416 -9.32 0.01 -15.21
N ALA A 417 -8.71 -0.28 -16.34
CA ALA A 417 -7.27 -0.09 -16.51
C ALA A 417 -6.91 1.40 -16.66
N THR A 418 -6.26 1.97 -15.65
CA THR A 418 -5.79 3.37 -15.66
C THR A 418 -4.36 3.46 -16.19
N SER A 419 -4.09 4.48 -17.01
CA SER A 419 -2.76 4.78 -17.56
C SER A 419 -1.80 5.40 -16.54
N GLU A 420 -0.54 5.53 -16.91
CA GLU A 420 0.37 6.50 -16.30
C GLU A 420 -0.11 7.93 -16.56
N LEU A 421 0.51 8.92 -15.91
CA LEU A 421 0.24 10.34 -16.19
C LEU A 421 0.78 10.75 -17.55
N SER A 422 0.06 11.66 -18.20
CA SER A 422 0.51 12.32 -19.42
C SER A 422 1.75 13.18 -19.19
N LEU A 423 2.44 13.54 -20.26
CA LEU A 423 3.34 14.70 -20.22
C LEU A 423 2.52 15.97 -19.94
N PRO A 424 3.09 16.96 -19.23
CA PRO A 424 2.35 18.15 -18.85
C PRO A 424 2.18 19.13 -20.00
N VAL A 425 1.04 19.82 -20.01
CA VAL A 425 0.85 21.08 -20.73
C VAL A 425 1.04 22.22 -19.75
N ARG A 426 1.81 23.22 -20.15
CA ARG A 426 2.08 24.42 -19.35
C ARG A 426 1.10 25.54 -19.69
N ARG A 427 0.83 26.33 -18.66
CA ARG A 427 0.03 27.57 -18.79
C ARG A 427 0.89 28.72 -19.18
#